data_3d25eeae2b43cdd0edb38042ddab7e27
#
_entry.id   3d25eeae2b43cdd0edb38042ddab7e27
#
_cell.length_a   1.000
_cell.length_b   1.000
_cell.length_c   1.000
_cell.angle_alpha   90.00
_cell.angle_beta   90.00
_cell.angle_gamma   90.00
#
_symmetry.space_group_name_H-M   'P 1'
#
loop_
_entity.id
_entity.type
_entity.pdbx_description
1 polymer ?
#
loop_
_entity_poly.entity_id
_entity_poly.type
_entity_poly.pdbx_seq_one_letter_code
_entity_poly.pdbx_strand_id
1 'polypeptide(L)'
;LTEVARTQDADIVEAFRDRGIKTWILPSGLDSAFRRNPTYATDPHTLAEEPLRSPSLSGDQRLPEPIASQLRTIVALHDDTRLVLAPVELRIEAATGGAGAGRGVLRLVLVDARTSAVRWIGDVTSDPAPAFGPSITASIASKLSAVIAP
;
A
#
# COMPACT_ATOMS: atom_id res chain seq x y z
N LEU A 1 -0.36 13.04 -9.81
CA LEU A 1 0.00 11.76 -9.17
C LEU A 1 -0.06 11.85 -7.64
N THR A 2 0.51 12.88 -7.03
CA THR A 2 0.55 13.04 -5.56
C THR A 2 -0.85 13.22 -4.95
N GLU A 3 -1.75 13.92 -5.62
CA GLU A 3 -3.13 14.14 -5.15
C GLU A 3 -3.96 12.85 -5.21
N VAL A 4 -3.81 12.07 -6.27
CA VAL A 4 -4.46 10.77 -6.41
C VAL A 4 -4.00 9.80 -5.33
N ALA A 5 -2.70 9.75 -5.05
CA ALA A 5 -2.15 8.92 -3.97
C ALA A 5 -2.72 9.33 -2.60
N ARG A 6 -2.82 10.63 -2.32
CA ARG A 6 -3.43 11.13 -1.07
C ARG A 6 -4.91 10.77 -0.96
N THR A 7 -5.65 10.87 -2.05
CA THR A 7 -7.07 10.48 -2.08
C THR A 7 -7.20 8.98 -1.82
N GLN A 8 -6.38 8.15 -2.47
CA GLN A 8 -6.38 6.70 -2.25
C GLN A 8 -6.04 6.35 -0.79
N ASP A 9 -5.05 7.00 -0.21
CA ASP A 9 -4.67 6.78 1.20
C ASP A 9 -5.81 7.17 2.13
N ALA A 10 -6.48 8.29 1.89
CA ALA A 10 -7.62 8.74 2.70
C ALA A 10 -8.80 7.77 2.60
N ASP A 11 -9.12 7.28 1.41
CA ASP A 11 -10.18 6.29 1.20
C ASP A 11 -9.87 4.96 1.89
N ILE A 12 -8.61 4.52 1.87
CA ILE A 12 -8.17 3.31 2.59
C ILE A 12 -8.35 3.49 4.11
N VAL A 13 -7.96 4.64 4.65
CA VAL A 13 -8.13 4.96 6.08
C VAL A 13 -9.61 4.90 6.48
N GLU A 14 -10.49 5.49 5.69
CA GLU A 14 -11.93 5.48 5.94
C GLU A 14 -12.51 4.06 5.86
N ALA A 15 -12.18 3.32 4.81
CA ALA A 15 -12.64 1.94 4.63
C ALA A 15 -12.17 1.01 5.77
N PHE A 16 -10.95 1.18 6.25
CA PHE A 16 -10.43 0.42 7.39
C PHE A 16 -11.18 0.77 8.68
N ARG A 17 -11.45 2.06 8.90
CA ARG A 17 -12.24 2.51 10.05
C ARG A 17 -13.64 1.91 10.05
N ASP A 18 -14.31 1.95 8.91
CA ASP A 18 -15.68 1.42 8.75
C ASP A 18 -15.76 -0.08 9.01
N ARG A 19 -14.71 -0.82 8.71
CA ARG A 19 -14.60 -2.26 9.04
C ARG A 19 -14.09 -2.56 10.43
N GLY A 20 -13.78 -1.54 11.23
CA GLY A 20 -13.25 -1.71 12.59
C GLY A 20 -11.82 -2.25 12.62
N ILE A 21 -11.05 -2.08 11.57
CA ILE A 21 -9.63 -2.44 11.52
C ILE A 21 -8.84 -1.41 12.33
N LYS A 22 -8.40 -1.79 13.53
CA LYS A 22 -7.74 -0.87 14.48
C LYS A 22 -6.25 -1.15 14.69
N THR A 23 -5.76 -2.28 14.21
CA THR A 23 -4.39 -2.75 14.47
C THR A 23 -3.38 -2.28 13.43
N TRP A 24 -3.81 -1.49 12.45
CA TRP A 24 -2.98 -0.97 11.40
C TRP A 24 -2.40 0.39 11.74
N ILE A 25 -1.11 0.57 11.47
CA ILE A 25 -0.45 1.86 11.52
C ILE A 25 -0.54 2.48 10.13
N LEU A 26 -1.25 3.59 10.06
CA LEU A 26 -1.53 4.30 8.82
C LEU A 26 -0.40 5.30 8.48
N PRO A 27 -0.33 5.84 7.25
CA PRO A 27 0.73 6.75 6.84
C PRO A 27 0.97 7.93 7.79
N SER A 28 -0.10 8.51 8.35
CA SER A 28 0.01 9.59 9.34
C SER A 28 0.70 9.17 10.65
N GLY A 29 0.53 7.91 11.04
CA GLY A 29 1.23 7.33 12.19
C GLY A 29 2.72 7.13 11.92
N LEU A 30 3.08 6.71 10.71
CA LEU A 30 4.47 6.59 10.27
C LEU A 30 5.16 7.95 10.22
N ASP A 31 4.51 8.97 9.66
CA ASP A 31 5.00 10.35 9.63
C ASP A 31 5.24 10.90 11.03
N SER A 32 4.31 10.65 11.95
CA SER A 32 4.43 11.10 13.35
C SER A 32 5.59 10.42 14.06
N ALA A 33 5.80 9.13 13.84
CA ALA A 33 6.93 8.39 14.40
C ALA A 33 8.26 8.90 13.86
N PHE A 34 8.35 9.17 12.57
CA PHE A 34 9.54 9.75 11.94
C PHE A 34 9.87 11.13 12.51
N ARG A 35 8.89 12.02 12.60
CA ARG A 35 9.10 13.38 13.14
C ARG A 35 9.61 13.40 14.58
N ARG A 36 9.20 12.42 15.39
CA ARG A 36 9.68 12.29 16.78
C ARG A 36 11.08 11.70 16.89
N ASN A 37 11.52 10.96 15.87
CA ASN A 37 12.78 10.22 15.89
C ASN A 37 13.58 10.40 14.58
N PRO A 38 13.84 11.65 14.13
CA PRO A 38 14.39 11.89 12.78
C PRO A 38 15.83 11.34 12.60
N THR A 39 16.55 11.13 13.70
CA THR A 39 17.91 10.59 13.65
C THR A 39 17.96 9.08 13.46
N TYR A 40 16.95 8.37 13.94
CA TYR A 40 16.94 6.91 13.96
C TYR A 40 15.90 6.27 13.04
N ALA A 41 14.91 7.05 12.64
CA ALA A 41 13.82 6.57 11.79
C ALA A 41 14.13 6.78 10.31
N THR A 42 13.65 5.86 9.49
CA THR A 42 13.60 6.08 8.04
C THR A 42 12.38 6.92 7.68
N ASP A 43 12.58 7.95 6.85
CA ASP A 43 11.49 8.72 6.28
C ASP A 43 10.65 7.82 5.35
N PRO A 44 9.36 7.61 5.64
CA PRO A 44 8.52 6.74 4.82
C PRO A 44 8.32 7.27 3.39
N HIS A 45 8.62 8.53 3.11
CA HIS A 45 8.52 9.13 1.77
C HIS A 45 9.78 8.96 0.92
N THR A 46 10.88 8.44 1.48
CA THR A 46 12.17 8.28 0.78
C THR A 46 12.61 6.83 0.66
N LEU A 47 11.66 5.90 0.66
CA LEU A 47 11.96 4.48 0.51
C LEU A 47 12.53 4.15 -0.88
N ALA A 48 13.51 3.27 -0.92
CA ALA A 48 14.05 2.72 -2.16
C ALA A 48 13.12 1.63 -2.71
N GLU A 49 11.93 2.01 -3.13
CA GLU A 49 10.80 1.12 -3.44
C GLU A 49 10.88 0.43 -4.81
N GLU A 50 11.84 0.76 -5.66
CA GLU A 50 11.97 0.17 -7.00
C GLU A 50 11.91 -1.37 -7.02
N PRO A 51 12.58 -2.09 -6.09
CA PRO A 51 12.47 -3.55 -6.06
C PRO A 51 11.04 -4.07 -5.82
N LEU A 52 10.20 -3.30 -5.13
CA LEU A 52 8.80 -3.66 -4.89
C LEU A 52 7.95 -3.59 -6.16
N ARG A 53 8.38 -2.80 -7.14
CA ARG A 53 7.71 -2.66 -8.45
C ARG A 53 8.20 -3.65 -9.50
N SER A 54 9.22 -4.44 -9.19
CA SER A 54 9.79 -5.40 -10.15
C SER A 54 8.73 -6.41 -10.60
N PRO A 55 8.55 -6.63 -11.92
CA PRO A 55 7.64 -7.64 -12.43
C PRO A 55 8.10 -9.06 -12.10
N SER A 56 9.37 -9.26 -11.77
CA SER A 56 9.94 -10.56 -11.35
C SER A 56 9.82 -10.82 -9.85
N LEU A 57 9.29 -9.86 -9.07
CA LEU A 57 9.10 -10.06 -7.63
C LEU A 57 8.08 -11.17 -7.38
N SER A 58 8.42 -12.12 -6.51
CA SER A 58 7.58 -13.27 -6.17
C SER A 58 7.52 -13.50 -4.67
N GLY A 59 6.52 -14.28 -4.23
CA GLY A 59 6.40 -14.71 -2.83
C GLY A 59 7.66 -15.44 -2.35
N ASP A 60 7.97 -15.28 -1.07
CA ASP A 60 9.14 -15.83 -0.38
C ASP A 60 10.50 -15.27 -0.84
N GLN A 61 10.54 -14.42 -1.84
CA GLN A 61 11.75 -13.72 -2.24
C GLN A 61 12.15 -12.70 -1.16
N ARG A 62 13.45 -12.58 -0.89
CA ARG A 62 13.99 -11.57 -0.01
C ARG A 62 14.22 -10.26 -0.77
N LEU A 63 13.83 -9.16 -0.14
CA LEU A 63 14.11 -7.83 -0.66
C LEU A 63 15.60 -7.49 -0.51
N PRO A 64 16.18 -6.80 -1.50
CA PRO A 64 17.56 -6.32 -1.43
C PRO A 64 17.69 -5.12 -0.49
N GLU A 65 18.93 -4.75 -0.17
CA GLU A 65 19.23 -3.47 0.45
C GLU A 65 19.15 -2.34 -0.59
N PRO A 66 18.79 -1.11 -0.23
CA PRO A 66 18.52 -0.63 1.13
C PRO A 66 17.07 -0.79 1.61
N ILE A 67 16.12 -1.18 0.73
CA ILE A 67 14.69 -1.28 1.12
C ILE A 67 14.47 -2.21 2.31
N ALA A 68 15.20 -3.32 2.39
CA ALA A 68 15.09 -4.26 3.50
C ALA A 68 15.40 -3.61 4.86
N SER A 69 16.50 -2.87 4.95
CA SER A 69 16.87 -2.13 6.17
C SER A 69 15.89 -1.01 6.49
N GLN A 70 15.43 -0.28 5.48
CA GLN A 70 14.47 0.80 5.64
C GLN A 70 13.15 0.31 6.25
N LEU A 71 12.61 -0.80 5.76
CA LEU A 71 11.39 -1.39 6.31
C LEU A 71 11.59 -1.91 7.74
N ARG A 72 12.74 -2.53 8.04
CA ARG A 72 13.06 -2.93 9.42
C ARG A 72 13.09 -1.74 10.39
N THR A 73 13.66 -0.62 9.96
CA THR A 73 13.71 0.61 10.76
C THR A 73 12.33 1.19 11.01
N ILE A 74 11.46 1.17 10.01
CA ILE A 74 10.07 1.63 10.15
C ILE A 74 9.34 0.80 11.22
N VAL A 75 9.37 -0.53 11.11
CA VAL A 75 8.63 -1.39 12.05
C VAL A 75 9.25 -1.40 13.45
N ALA A 76 10.54 -1.11 13.60
CA ALA A 76 11.22 -1.06 14.90
C ALA A 76 10.67 0.04 15.82
N LEU A 77 10.04 1.06 15.27
CA LEU A 77 9.41 2.14 16.04
C LEU A 77 7.99 1.80 16.51
N HIS A 78 7.47 0.67 16.13
CA HIS A 78 6.11 0.25 16.43
C HIS A 78 6.13 -1.14 17.05
N ASP A 79 5.77 -1.20 18.32
CA ASP A 79 5.74 -2.45 19.08
C ASP A 79 4.81 -3.48 18.41
N ASP A 80 5.26 -4.74 18.38
CA ASP A 80 4.55 -5.88 17.79
C ASP A 80 4.29 -5.80 16.27
N THR A 81 4.73 -4.74 15.60
CA THR A 81 4.60 -4.63 14.15
C THR A 81 5.67 -5.44 13.44
N ARG A 82 5.25 -6.20 12.46
CA ARG A 82 6.12 -7.06 11.67
C ARG A 82 5.88 -6.96 10.17
N LEU A 83 4.62 -6.80 9.78
CA LEU A 83 4.21 -6.79 8.40
C LEU A 83 4.04 -5.36 7.88
N VAL A 84 4.48 -5.13 6.66
CA VAL A 84 4.28 -3.88 5.92
C VAL A 84 3.52 -4.18 4.65
N LEU A 85 2.39 -3.51 4.47
CA LEU A 85 1.63 -3.53 3.22
C LEU A 85 1.97 -2.28 2.42
N ALA A 86 2.59 -2.46 1.27
CA ALA A 86 3.05 -1.38 0.40
C ALA A 86 2.19 -1.30 -0.87
N PRO A 87 1.40 -0.23 -1.06
CA PRO A 87 0.86 0.11 -2.37
C PRO A 87 2.00 0.59 -3.28
N VAL A 88 2.21 -0.08 -4.41
CA VAL A 88 3.39 0.19 -5.25
C VAL A 88 3.07 0.76 -6.62
N GLU A 89 1.87 0.51 -7.11
CA GLU A 89 1.43 0.99 -8.41
C GLU A 89 -0.09 1.15 -8.47
N LEU A 90 -0.56 2.27 -8.98
CA LEU A 90 -1.96 2.47 -9.36
C LEU A 90 -2.01 2.72 -10.88
N ARG A 91 -2.65 1.82 -11.61
CA ARG A 91 -2.83 1.94 -13.06
C ARG A 91 -4.30 1.95 -13.44
N ILE A 92 -4.58 2.55 -14.59
CA ILE A 92 -5.92 2.58 -15.18
C ILE A 92 -5.94 1.63 -16.37
N GLU A 93 -6.86 0.69 -16.35
CA GLU A 93 -7.09 -0.25 -17.43
C GLU A 93 -8.42 0.09 -18.14
N ALA A 94 -8.41 0.12 -19.47
CA ALA A 94 -9.63 0.26 -20.23
C ALA A 94 -10.51 -0.99 -20.04
N ALA A 95 -11.81 -0.79 -19.84
CA ALA A 95 -12.72 -1.92 -19.79
C ALA A 95 -12.89 -2.54 -21.18
N THR A 96 -12.78 -3.85 -21.27
CA THR A 96 -13.06 -4.59 -22.49
C THR A 96 -14.57 -4.57 -22.76
N GLY A 97 -14.98 -4.02 -23.93
CA GLY A 97 -16.34 -4.15 -24.46
C GLY A 97 -17.33 -3.03 -24.11
N GLY A 98 -16.92 -1.95 -23.44
CA GLY A 98 -17.80 -0.82 -23.13
C GLY A 98 -17.19 0.53 -23.51
N ALA A 99 -17.94 1.38 -24.19
CA ALA A 99 -17.47 2.71 -24.54
C ALA A 99 -17.20 3.53 -23.26
N GLY A 100 -15.94 3.91 -23.02
CA GLY A 100 -15.55 4.88 -22.00
C GLY A 100 -15.49 4.40 -20.55
N ALA A 101 -15.68 3.11 -20.28
CA ALA A 101 -15.49 2.56 -18.94
C ALA A 101 -14.04 2.10 -18.70
N GLY A 102 -13.50 2.44 -17.55
CA GLY A 102 -12.17 2.01 -17.10
C GLY A 102 -12.21 1.44 -15.69
N ARG A 103 -11.13 0.79 -15.28
CA ARG A 103 -10.92 0.27 -13.92
C ARG A 103 -9.61 0.77 -13.38
N GLY A 104 -9.58 1.07 -12.09
CA GLY A 104 -8.34 1.24 -11.36
C GLY A 104 -7.83 -0.10 -10.86
N VAL A 105 -6.54 -0.33 -10.95
CA VAL A 105 -5.87 -1.51 -10.41
C VAL A 105 -4.74 -1.05 -9.51
N LEU A 106 -4.87 -1.35 -8.22
CA LEU A 106 -3.85 -1.07 -7.21
C LEU A 106 -3.05 -2.34 -6.95
N ARG A 107 -1.76 -2.31 -7.27
CA ARG A 107 -0.82 -3.37 -6.93
C ARG A 107 -0.27 -3.15 -5.54
N LEU A 108 -0.26 -4.22 -4.74
CA LEU A 108 0.22 -4.21 -3.36
C LEU A 108 1.21 -5.34 -3.14
N VAL A 109 2.16 -5.08 -2.24
CA VAL A 109 3.14 -6.06 -1.77
C VAL A 109 3.07 -6.11 -0.25
N LEU A 110 2.90 -7.31 0.32
CA LEU A 110 2.99 -7.55 1.75
C LEU A 110 4.37 -8.12 2.06
N VAL A 111 5.08 -7.45 2.94
CA VAL A 111 6.45 -7.80 3.33
C VAL A 111 6.52 -8.11 4.82
N ASP A 112 7.21 -9.18 5.18
CA ASP A 112 7.67 -9.39 6.55
C ASP A 112 8.97 -8.58 6.74
N ALA A 113 8.86 -7.45 7.42
CA ALA A 113 9.99 -6.53 7.56
C ALA A 113 11.14 -7.09 8.42
N ARG A 114 10.88 -8.05 9.30
CA ARG A 114 11.92 -8.66 10.13
C ARG A 114 12.82 -9.61 9.35
N THR A 115 12.23 -10.36 8.42
CA THR A 115 12.95 -11.32 7.57
C THR A 115 13.27 -10.76 6.19
N SER A 116 12.71 -9.61 5.85
CA SER A 116 12.77 -8.99 4.52
C SER A 116 12.14 -9.86 3.41
N ALA A 117 11.28 -10.81 3.79
CA ALA A 117 10.65 -11.73 2.85
C ALA A 117 9.32 -11.17 2.34
N VAL A 118 9.12 -11.26 1.04
CA VAL A 118 7.82 -10.99 0.42
C VAL A 118 6.85 -12.10 0.80
N ARG A 119 5.71 -11.75 1.40
CA ARG A 119 4.70 -12.71 1.85
C ARG A 119 3.55 -12.85 0.88
N TRP A 120 3.21 -11.78 0.21
CA TRP A 120 2.11 -11.75 -0.75
C TRP A 120 2.27 -10.59 -1.73
N ILE A 121 1.85 -10.80 -2.96
CA ILE A 121 1.75 -9.80 -4.00
C ILE A 121 0.37 -9.96 -4.65
N GLY A 122 -0.34 -8.88 -4.84
CA GLY A 122 -1.64 -8.93 -5.48
C GLY A 122 -2.12 -7.59 -6.01
N ASP A 123 -3.14 -7.68 -6.83
CA ASP A 123 -3.84 -6.55 -7.41
C ASP A 123 -5.26 -6.45 -6.84
N VAL A 124 -5.65 -5.25 -6.45
CA VAL A 124 -7.04 -4.92 -6.10
C VAL A 124 -7.63 -4.08 -7.22
N THR A 125 -8.67 -4.59 -7.85
CA THR A 125 -9.30 -3.95 -9.01
C THR A 125 -10.62 -3.30 -8.61
N SER A 126 -10.81 -2.03 -8.98
CA SER A 126 -12.06 -1.31 -8.75
C SER A 126 -13.21 -1.85 -9.57
N ASP A 127 -14.42 -1.44 -9.23
CA ASP A 127 -15.54 -1.53 -10.15
C ASP A 127 -15.30 -0.60 -11.35
N PRO A 128 -15.91 -0.88 -12.51
CA PRO A 128 -15.81 -0.02 -13.67
C PRO A 128 -16.41 1.37 -13.41
N ALA A 129 -15.76 2.41 -13.92
CA ALA A 129 -16.26 3.77 -13.88
C ALA A 129 -16.04 4.47 -15.22
N PRO A 130 -16.88 5.45 -15.59
CA PRO A 130 -16.77 6.14 -16.88
C PRO A 130 -15.53 7.04 -16.97
N ALA A 131 -14.97 7.45 -15.82
CA ALA A 131 -13.76 8.25 -15.75
C ALA A 131 -12.98 7.91 -14.49
N PHE A 132 -11.67 8.20 -14.49
CA PHE A 132 -10.87 8.13 -13.27
C PHE A 132 -11.31 9.22 -12.29
N GLY A 133 -11.61 8.82 -11.06
CA GLY A 133 -12.07 9.75 -10.04
C GLY A 133 -12.34 9.07 -8.69
N PRO A 134 -13.00 9.77 -7.75
CA PRO A 134 -13.23 9.28 -6.38
C PRO A 134 -13.94 7.92 -6.30
N SER A 135 -14.78 7.57 -7.27
CA SER A 135 -15.46 6.27 -7.29
C SER A 135 -14.48 5.10 -7.45
N ILE A 136 -13.39 5.28 -8.20
CA ILE A 136 -12.36 4.26 -8.40
C ILE A 136 -11.55 4.06 -7.13
N THR A 137 -11.07 5.13 -6.51
CA THR A 137 -10.26 5.05 -5.30
C THR A 137 -11.06 4.50 -4.12
N ALA A 138 -12.31 4.91 -3.96
CA ALA A 138 -13.21 4.38 -2.93
C ALA A 138 -13.53 2.89 -3.16
N SER A 139 -13.75 2.47 -4.40
CA SER A 139 -13.98 1.06 -4.72
C SER A 139 -12.77 0.19 -4.39
N ILE A 140 -11.56 0.64 -4.73
CA ILE A 140 -10.30 -0.05 -4.38
C ILE A 140 -10.18 -0.16 -2.86
N ALA A 141 -10.38 0.93 -2.13
CA ALA A 141 -10.26 0.95 -0.68
C ALA A 141 -11.25 -0.01 0.00
N SER A 142 -12.50 -0.03 -0.45
CA SER A 142 -13.52 -0.96 0.04
C SER A 142 -13.13 -2.41 -0.20
N LYS A 143 -12.67 -2.76 -1.40
CA LYS A 143 -12.26 -4.13 -1.73
C LYS A 143 -10.99 -4.55 -0.99
N LEU A 144 -10.02 -3.65 -0.83
CA LEU A 144 -8.82 -3.90 -0.03
C LEU A 144 -9.20 -4.20 1.42
N SER A 145 -10.08 -3.40 2.02
CA SER A 145 -10.53 -3.64 3.40
C SER A 145 -11.24 -4.98 3.55
N ALA A 146 -11.97 -5.44 2.52
CA ALA A 146 -12.62 -6.75 2.51
C ALA A 146 -11.63 -7.93 2.39
N VAL A 147 -10.51 -7.73 1.70
CA VAL A 147 -9.43 -8.74 1.63
C VAL A 147 -8.74 -8.90 2.98
N ILE A 148 -8.52 -7.80 3.69
CA ILE A 148 -7.81 -7.77 4.97
C ILE A 148 -8.71 -8.26 6.12
N ALA A 149 -9.96 -7.87 6.13
CA ALA A 149 -10.96 -8.25 7.14
C ALA A 149 -12.24 -8.73 6.44
N PRO A 150 -12.24 -9.97 5.95
CA PRO A 150 -13.38 -10.55 5.24
C PRO A 150 -14.62 -10.72 6.12
#